data_f09209034ac1c15bc9563e1cb463f489
#
_entry.id   f09209034ac1c15bc9563e1cb463f489
#
_cell.length_a   1.000
_cell.length_b   1.000
_cell.length_c   1.000
_cell.angle_alpha   90.00
_cell.angle_beta   90.00
_cell.angle_gamma   90.00
#
_symmetry.space_group_name_H-M   'P 1'
#
loop_
_entity.id
_entity.type
_entity.pdbx_description
1 polymer ?
#
loop_
_entity_poly.entity_id
_entity_poly.type
_entity_poly.pdbx_seq_one_letter_code
_entity_poly.pdbx_strand_id
1 'polypeptide(L)'
;MKKLLSVGQFNICLEGEELPGSLLYGLSTRNEGDVLFIDLLIKAELPTVFPPCRLDVSCDLNDMHSLWTPCLHGHPKSIRNKGIPEIWTNFSSHISHVSPVGCFYNVQGQNKVAFAFSDIKNIVRVHAGAYEEETAAKIIMHLFSTPTEPMTEYRATLRLDVADVNYHQAISGLSRWHETLMDSSQMPVPAPAMEPVYSTWYAFHQQLSQDGIEQQCKIAAEMGCKTIILDDGWQTDDSNRGYKYCGDWEVSANRFPDMAAHVKRVQAMGMKYMLWLSVPFVGRGCRVWQDFESNLLFYSEKNQTGTLDPRYPKVREFLVGTYTRLVQEYNLDGLKLDFIDEFDMSFATGTALEPDKDRDTESLPEAVDRLMMAVRKSLQAINSDILIEFRQRYIGSMIRKYGNIFRVHDCPHDSITNRAGIMDLRLFSGDTAVHSDMFIWSETDTVESASLQFINTLFSVPQISPNLGTLPDEHLQMCRHWLSFWKEHKQVLLQGELRSCYPEMHYPIIESQLGIEKVITLHAAMICDIFTNKEESITVVNGAMVERICIKTSINVLANISVFNCLGKKVCDLPEVELTGIKEIPVPKSGYLKIEKSNI
;
A
#
# COMPACT_ATOMS: atom_id res chain seq x y z
N MET A 1 -27.86 8.03 24.70
CA MET A 1 -27.85 9.43 24.20
C MET A 1 -27.92 9.45 22.69
N LYS A 2 -28.75 10.32 22.10
CA LYS A 2 -28.82 10.49 20.65
C LYS A 2 -28.85 11.97 20.29
N LYS A 3 -27.97 12.41 19.37
CA LYS A 3 -27.97 13.78 18.84
C LYS A 3 -28.16 13.75 17.34
N LEU A 4 -29.03 14.63 16.83
CA LEU A 4 -29.36 14.74 15.41
C LEU A 4 -29.03 16.17 14.93
N LEU A 5 -28.48 16.26 13.74
CA LEU A 5 -28.16 17.51 13.07
C LEU A 5 -28.34 17.33 11.56
N SER A 6 -28.91 18.33 10.88
CA SER A 6 -28.98 18.32 9.41
C SER A 6 -28.25 19.54 8.86
N VAL A 7 -27.34 19.35 7.90
CA VAL A 7 -26.53 20.40 7.29
C VAL A 7 -26.44 20.16 5.78
N GLY A 8 -27.02 21.08 4.99
CA GLY A 8 -27.08 20.89 3.54
C GLY A 8 -27.81 19.59 3.19
N GLN A 9 -27.13 18.73 2.43
CA GLN A 9 -27.64 17.41 2.01
C GLN A 9 -27.42 16.30 3.04
N PHE A 10 -26.73 16.57 4.16
CA PHE A 10 -26.32 15.56 5.12
C PHE A 10 -27.21 15.53 6.36
N ASN A 11 -27.65 14.32 6.74
CA ASN A 11 -28.23 14.04 8.04
C ASN A 11 -27.18 13.33 8.90
N ILE A 12 -26.96 13.86 10.09
CA ILE A 12 -25.89 13.44 10.99
C ILE A 12 -26.53 12.95 12.29
N CYS A 13 -26.13 11.78 12.75
CA CYS A 13 -26.60 11.19 14.00
C CYS A 13 -25.42 10.73 14.84
N LEU A 14 -25.34 11.17 16.08
CA LEU A 14 -24.41 10.65 17.08
C LEU A 14 -25.19 9.85 18.10
N GLU A 15 -24.88 8.56 18.23
CA GLU A 15 -25.43 7.65 19.23
C GLU A 15 -24.33 7.12 20.15
N GLY A 16 -24.59 7.10 21.45
CA GLY A 16 -23.68 6.58 22.45
C GLY A 16 -24.41 6.15 23.70
N GLU A 17 -23.79 5.31 24.50
CA GLU A 17 -24.32 4.90 25.79
C GLU A 17 -24.32 6.05 26.79
N GLU A 18 -25.35 6.11 27.62
CA GLU A 18 -25.41 7.02 28.77
C GLU A 18 -24.76 6.30 29.96
N LEU A 19 -23.58 6.72 30.34
CA LEU A 19 -23.01 6.31 31.63
C LEU A 19 -23.63 7.15 32.74
N PRO A 20 -23.97 6.54 33.89
CA PRO A 20 -24.41 7.30 35.04
C PRO A 20 -23.36 8.34 35.45
N GLY A 21 -23.67 9.58 35.22
CA GLY A 21 -23.03 10.70 35.91
C GLY A 21 -22.05 11.56 35.19
N SER A 22 -21.77 11.55 33.86
CA SER A 22 -20.92 12.66 33.44
C SER A 22 -20.30 12.68 32.03
N LEU A 23 -20.81 11.91 31.07
CA LEU A 23 -20.31 12.10 29.69
C LEU A 23 -21.10 13.22 28.99
N LEU A 24 -20.38 14.23 28.56
CA LEU A 24 -20.90 15.28 27.69
C LEU A 24 -20.50 15.00 26.25
N TYR A 25 -21.49 14.89 25.39
CA TYR A 25 -21.29 14.72 23.96
C TYR A 25 -21.57 16.05 23.25
N GLY A 26 -20.59 16.55 22.48
CA GLY A 26 -20.69 17.72 21.62
C GLY A 26 -20.67 17.29 20.16
N LEU A 27 -21.49 17.93 19.34
CA LEU A 27 -21.48 17.82 17.89
C LEU A 27 -21.62 19.22 17.30
N SER A 28 -20.70 19.61 16.45
CA SER A 28 -20.74 20.90 15.75
C SER A 28 -20.25 20.74 14.31
N THR A 29 -20.55 21.70 13.46
CA THR A 29 -20.17 21.67 12.05
C THR A 29 -19.59 22.99 11.61
N ARG A 30 -18.69 22.93 10.61
CA ARG A 30 -18.15 24.10 9.91
C ARG A 30 -17.98 23.77 8.43
N ASN A 31 -18.18 24.77 7.58
CA ASN A 31 -18.02 24.65 6.14
C ASN A 31 -16.79 25.44 5.68
N GLU A 32 -16.00 24.86 4.79
CA GLU A 32 -14.89 25.51 4.11
C GLU A 32 -15.00 25.20 2.60
N GLY A 33 -15.67 26.10 1.87
CA GLY A 33 -16.01 25.85 0.46
C GLY A 33 -16.88 24.60 0.29
N ASP A 34 -16.41 23.65 -0.49
CA ASP A 34 -17.10 22.37 -0.77
C ASP A 34 -16.82 21.29 0.28
N VAL A 35 -16.22 21.65 1.42
CA VAL A 35 -15.88 20.72 2.49
C VAL A 35 -16.68 21.02 3.74
N LEU A 36 -17.43 20.03 4.22
CA LEU A 36 -18.10 20.03 5.52
C LEU A 36 -17.24 19.26 6.54
N PHE A 37 -16.92 19.91 7.65
CA PHE A 37 -16.31 19.26 8.81
C PHE A 37 -17.37 19.08 9.90
N ILE A 38 -17.40 17.88 10.48
CA ILE A 38 -18.28 17.51 11.60
C ILE A 38 -17.36 17.23 12.78
N ASP A 39 -17.37 18.12 13.75
CA ASP A 39 -16.50 18.04 14.93
C ASP A 39 -17.24 17.34 16.07
N LEU A 40 -16.66 16.24 16.54
CA LEU A 40 -17.11 15.43 17.67
C LEU A 40 -16.27 15.77 18.90
N LEU A 41 -16.95 15.98 20.03
CA LEU A 41 -16.35 16.18 21.33
C LEU A 41 -17.04 15.26 22.35
N ILE A 42 -16.26 14.46 23.07
CA ILE A 42 -16.73 13.69 24.23
C ILE A 42 -15.90 14.13 25.43
N LYS A 43 -16.56 14.49 26.54
CA LYS A 43 -15.89 14.90 27.78
C LYS A 43 -16.40 14.10 28.96
N ALA A 44 -15.48 13.77 29.87
CA ALA A 44 -15.74 13.22 31.18
C ALA A 44 -15.16 14.12 32.27
N GLU A 45 -15.75 14.13 33.46
CA GLU A 45 -15.24 14.89 34.62
C GLU A 45 -13.95 14.26 35.17
N LEU A 46 -13.85 12.94 35.09
CA LEU A 46 -12.69 12.17 35.56
C LEU A 46 -12.18 11.27 34.40
N PRO A 47 -10.89 10.88 34.42
CA PRO A 47 -10.38 9.92 33.45
C PRO A 47 -11.24 8.65 33.42
N THR A 48 -11.82 8.37 32.25
CA THR A 48 -12.82 7.31 32.04
C THR A 48 -12.53 6.59 30.73
N VAL A 49 -12.67 5.28 30.69
CA VAL A 49 -12.72 4.52 29.43
C VAL A 49 -14.07 4.81 28.78
N PHE A 50 -14.05 5.41 27.59
CA PHE A 50 -15.29 5.78 26.91
C PHE A 50 -16.02 4.54 26.38
N PRO A 51 -17.35 4.49 26.53
CA PRO A 51 -18.16 3.40 25.99
C PRO A 51 -18.25 3.50 24.47
N PRO A 52 -18.63 2.40 23.79
CA PRO A 52 -18.87 2.42 22.36
C PRO A 52 -19.84 3.53 21.95
N CYS A 53 -19.48 4.24 20.89
CA CYS A 53 -20.36 5.23 20.28
C CYS A 53 -20.26 5.17 18.75
N ARG A 54 -21.28 5.73 18.08
CA ARG A 54 -21.47 5.65 16.65
C ARG A 54 -21.80 7.02 16.07
N LEU A 55 -21.03 7.44 15.07
CA LEU A 55 -21.33 8.62 14.27
C LEU A 55 -21.83 8.17 12.90
N ASP A 56 -23.08 8.43 12.57
CA ASP A 56 -23.74 8.13 11.32
C ASP A 56 -23.91 9.40 10.50
N VAL A 57 -23.60 9.32 9.21
CA VAL A 57 -23.92 10.36 8.23
C VAL A 57 -24.64 9.72 7.07
N SER A 58 -25.73 10.33 6.61
CA SER A 58 -26.47 9.91 5.42
C SER A 58 -26.73 11.09 4.49
N CYS A 59 -26.80 10.79 3.20
CA CYS A 59 -27.24 11.69 2.14
C CYS A 59 -27.91 10.90 1.02
N ASP A 60 -28.59 11.60 0.10
CA ASP A 60 -29.24 10.96 -1.04
C ASP A 60 -28.22 10.26 -1.95
N LEU A 61 -28.61 9.12 -2.52
CA LEU A 61 -27.80 8.33 -3.48
C LEU A 61 -27.68 8.97 -4.87
N ASN A 62 -27.94 10.26 -5.02
CA ASN A 62 -28.04 10.93 -6.30
C ASN A 62 -26.72 10.84 -7.08
N ASP A 63 -26.74 10.18 -8.24
CA ASP A 63 -25.59 9.98 -9.15
C ASP A 63 -24.35 9.34 -8.47
N MET A 64 -24.58 8.45 -7.51
CA MET A 64 -23.54 7.65 -6.87
C MET A 64 -23.61 6.21 -7.36
N HIS A 65 -22.53 5.68 -7.93
CA HIS A 65 -22.49 4.36 -8.55
C HIS A 65 -21.45 3.43 -7.94
N SER A 66 -20.39 3.98 -7.40
CA SER A 66 -19.26 3.22 -6.87
C SER A 66 -18.71 3.84 -5.59
N LEU A 67 -18.01 3.03 -4.82
CA LEU A 67 -17.33 3.43 -3.58
C LEU A 67 -15.90 2.94 -3.61
N TRP A 68 -14.95 3.87 -3.62
CA TRP A 68 -13.55 3.55 -3.36
C TRP A 68 -13.28 3.55 -1.86
N THR A 69 -12.58 2.53 -1.38
CA THR A 69 -12.02 2.46 -0.02
C THR A 69 -10.61 1.90 -0.08
N PRO A 70 -9.76 2.15 0.93
CA PRO A 70 -8.38 1.64 0.96
C PRO A 70 -8.27 0.14 1.23
N CYS A 71 -9.38 -0.59 1.22
CA CYS A 71 -9.38 -2.03 1.43
C CYS A 71 -8.93 -2.76 0.17
N LEU A 72 -7.75 -3.38 0.20
CA LEU A 72 -7.06 -3.95 -0.96
C LEU A 72 -7.55 -5.34 -1.39
N HIS A 73 -8.35 -6.01 -0.59
CA HIS A 73 -8.73 -7.39 -0.89
C HIS A 73 -9.96 -7.45 -1.78
N GLY A 74 -9.74 -7.51 -3.11
CA GLY A 74 -10.71 -8.05 -4.06
C GLY A 74 -12.15 -7.52 -4.01
N HIS A 75 -12.38 -6.48 -3.23
CA HIS A 75 -13.68 -5.85 -3.17
C HIS A 75 -13.93 -5.11 -4.47
N PRO A 76 -14.96 -5.49 -5.23
CA PRO A 76 -15.43 -4.64 -6.30
C PRO A 76 -15.69 -3.26 -5.69
N LYS A 77 -15.29 -2.19 -6.37
CA LYS A 77 -15.57 -0.80 -5.95
C LYS A 77 -17.07 -0.50 -6.03
N SER A 78 -17.91 -1.48 -5.67
CA SER A 78 -19.34 -1.42 -5.73
C SER A 78 -19.90 -0.67 -4.53
N ILE A 79 -20.78 0.27 -4.80
CA ILE A 79 -21.57 0.94 -3.76
C ILE A 79 -22.56 0.00 -3.10
N ARG A 80 -23.00 -1.03 -3.86
CA ARG A 80 -23.97 -1.99 -3.40
C ARG A 80 -23.32 -3.02 -2.51
N ASN A 81 -23.72 -3.06 -1.27
CA ASN A 81 -23.46 -4.21 -0.43
C ASN A 81 -24.65 -5.15 -0.38
N LYS A 82 -24.41 -6.39 -0.05
CA LYS A 82 -25.33 -7.53 -0.20
C LYS A 82 -26.54 -7.52 0.77
N GLY A 83 -27.17 -6.36 0.95
CA GLY A 83 -28.49 -6.25 1.59
C GLY A 83 -28.56 -6.41 3.11
N ILE A 84 -27.42 -6.57 3.79
CA ILE A 84 -27.37 -6.66 5.26
C ILE A 84 -26.33 -5.66 5.76
N PRO A 85 -26.67 -4.72 6.67
CA PRO A 85 -25.74 -3.69 7.17
C PRO A 85 -24.42 -4.24 7.71
N GLU A 86 -24.42 -5.45 8.28
CA GLU A 86 -23.22 -6.12 8.80
C GLU A 86 -22.26 -6.60 7.70
N ILE A 87 -22.72 -6.67 6.45
CA ILE A 87 -21.95 -7.15 5.30
C ILE A 87 -21.49 -5.99 4.40
N TRP A 88 -21.85 -4.75 4.70
CA TRP A 88 -21.43 -3.59 3.92
C TRP A 88 -19.91 -3.44 3.95
N THR A 89 -19.39 -2.62 3.03
CA THR A 89 -17.98 -2.25 3.03
C THR A 89 -17.60 -1.85 4.44
N ASN A 90 -16.96 -2.80 5.11
CA ASN A 90 -16.67 -2.77 6.51
C ASN A 90 -15.20 -3.06 6.68
N PHE A 91 -14.49 -2.13 7.26
CA PHE A 91 -13.09 -2.31 7.60
C PHE A 91 -12.77 -1.63 8.93
N SER A 92 -11.79 -2.17 9.64
CA SER A 92 -11.23 -1.54 10.83
C SER A 92 -10.00 -0.76 10.41
N SER A 93 -10.02 0.55 10.67
CA SER A 93 -8.86 1.41 10.54
C SER A 93 -8.14 1.49 11.88
N HIS A 94 -6.84 1.39 11.88
CA HIS A 94 -5.98 1.67 13.03
C HIS A 94 -4.55 1.93 12.56
N ILE A 95 -3.67 2.24 13.48
CA ILE A 95 -2.28 2.68 13.24
C ILE A 95 -1.47 1.78 12.28
N SER A 96 -1.66 0.46 12.33
CA SER A 96 -0.97 -0.54 11.51
C SER A 96 -1.86 -1.16 10.43
N HIS A 97 -2.95 -0.50 10.07
CA HIS A 97 -3.89 -0.95 9.05
C HIS A 97 -4.33 0.21 8.16
N VAL A 98 -5.43 0.08 7.43
CA VAL A 98 -5.95 1.13 6.53
C VAL A 98 -6.36 2.41 7.26
N SER A 99 -6.49 3.51 6.52
CA SER A 99 -7.06 4.76 7.05
C SER A 99 -8.59 4.79 6.95
N PRO A 100 -9.29 5.54 7.83
CA PRO A 100 -10.74 5.65 7.85
C PRO A 100 -11.23 6.64 6.78
N VAL A 101 -11.11 6.26 5.50
CA VAL A 101 -11.41 7.10 4.34
C VAL A 101 -12.20 6.34 3.29
N GLY A 102 -12.91 7.07 2.45
CA GLY A 102 -13.57 6.54 1.27
C GLY A 102 -14.05 7.64 0.33
N CYS A 103 -14.49 7.25 -0.86
CA CYS A 103 -15.00 8.18 -1.87
C CYS A 103 -16.13 7.54 -2.66
N PHE A 104 -17.33 8.08 -2.54
CA PHE A 104 -18.43 7.79 -3.46
C PHE A 104 -18.24 8.58 -4.74
N TYR A 105 -18.35 7.92 -5.89
CA TYR A 105 -18.16 8.55 -7.21
C TYR A 105 -19.14 8.01 -8.24
N ASN A 106 -19.32 8.75 -9.33
CA ASN A 106 -20.21 8.38 -10.42
C ASN A 106 -19.49 7.58 -11.54
N VAL A 107 -20.22 7.19 -12.58
CA VAL A 107 -19.68 6.40 -13.70
C VAL A 107 -18.59 7.12 -14.51
N GLN A 108 -18.53 8.46 -14.44
CA GLN A 108 -17.47 9.26 -15.05
C GLN A 108 -16.23 9.40 -14.16
N GLY A 109 -16.27 8.83 -12.94
CA GLY A 109 -15.21 8.96 -11.95
C GLY A 109 -15.21 10.33 -11.24
N GLN A 110 -16.32 11.09 -11.28
CA GLN A 110 -16.45 12.34 -10.54
C GLN A 110 -16.78 12.05 -9.07
N ASN A 111 -16.10 12.76 -8.17
CA ASN A 111 -16.40 12.73 -6.75
C ASN A 111 -17.84 13.17 -6.47
N LYS A 112 -18.51 12.46 -5.59
CA LYS A 112 -19.84 12.82 -5.08
C LYS A 112 -19.77 13.12 -3.58
N VAL A 113 -19.11 12.25 -2.82
CA VAL A 113 -18.78 12.46 -1.41
C VAL A 113 -17.51 11.70 -1.10
N ALA A 114 -16.41 12.39 -0.90
CA ALA A 114 -15.22 11.82 -0.30
C ALA A 114 -15.24 12.09 1.20
N PHE A 115 -14.84 11.11 2.02
CA PHE A 115 -14.85 11.24 3.46
C PHE A 115 -13.55 10.76 4.10
N ALA A 116 -13.18 11.41 5.22
CA ALA A 116 -12.06 11.02 6.04
C ALA A 116 -12.32 11.34 7.51
N PHE A 117 -11.94 10.44 8.40
CA PHE A 117 -12.03 10.65 9.85
C PHE A 117 -10.67 10.93 10.46
N SER A 118 -10.60 11.85 11.41
CA SER A 118 -9.32 12.34 11.95
C SER A 118 -8.62 11.40 12.91
N ASP A 119 -9.33 10.44 13.51
CA ASP A 119 -8.69 9.43 14.34
C ASP A 119 -8.08 8.34 13.46
N ILE A 120 -6.81 8.54 13.12
CA ILE A 120 -6.02 7.66 12.27
C ILE A 120 -5.13 6.68 13.09
N LYS A 121 -5.21 6.76 14.41
CA LYS A 121 -4.39 5.97 15.33
C LYS A 121 -5.19 4.87 16.02
N ASN A 122 -6.30 5.24 16.67
CA ASN A 122 -7.13 4.28 17.39
C ASN A 122 -7.97 3.44 16.43
N ILE A 123 -8.59 2.39 16.97
CA ILE A 123 -9.45 1.52 16.18
C ILE A 123 -10.76 2.23 15.87
N VAL A 124 -11.00 2.50 14.59
CA VAL A 124 -12.24 3.03 14.04
C VAL A 124 -12.79 2.01 13.05
N ARG A 125 -13.97 1.46 13.34
CA ARG A 125 -14.64 0.57 12.41
C ARG A 125 -15.54 1.38 11.48
N VAL A 126 -15.29 1.29 10.19
CA VAL A 126 -15.96 2.07 9.14
C VAL A 126 -16.92 1.17 8.37
N HIS A 127 -18.17 1.61 8.26
CA HIS A 127 -19.14 1.04 7.33
C HIS A 127 -19.57 2.13 6.36
N ALA A 128 -19.52 1.86 5.07
CA ALA A 128 -19.97 2.80 4.05
C ALA A 128 -20.64 2.07 2.88
N GLY A 129 -21.70 2.65 2.34
CA GLY A 129 -22.42 2.06 1.21
C GLY A 129 -23.82 2.59 1.03
N ALA A 130 -24.55 2.01 0.09
CA ALA A 130 -25.95 2.28 -0.15
C ALA A 130 -26.83 1.56 0.88
N TYR A 131 -27.77 2.29 1.46
CA TYR A 131 -28.76 1.78 2.39
C TYR A 131 -30.09 1.60 1.62
N GLU A 132 -30.49 0.35 1.38
CA GLU A 132 -31.59 0.09 0.47
C GLU A 132 -32.96 0.53 1.00
N GLU A 133 -33.17 0.48 2.31
CA GLU A 133 -34.45 0.85 2.94
C GLU A 133 -34.72 2.36 2.91
N GLU A 134 -33.68 3.17 2.79
CA GLU A 134 -33.80 4.63 2.81
C GLU A 134 -33.39 5.29 1.48
N THR A 135 -32.93 4.52 0.50
CA THR A 135 -32.37 5.03 -0.77
C THR A 135 -31.27 6.09 -0.50
N ALA A 136 -30.43 5.84 0.48
CA ALA A 136 -29.41 6.76 0.97
C ALA A 136 -28.01 6.16 0.88
N ALA A 137 -27.01 7.00 0.69
CA ALA A 137 -25.62 6.66 1.02
C ALA A 137 -25.40 6.90 2.51
N LYS A 138 -24.77 5.94 3.18
CA LYS A 138 -24.40 6.08 4.59
C LYS A 138 -22.92 5.91 4.81
N ILE A 139 -22.40 6.65 5.80
CA ILE A 139 -21.05 6.55 6.34
C ILE A 139 -21.21 6.43 7.85
N ILE A 140 -20.71 5.34 8.41
CA ILE A 140 -20.87 5.02 9.83
C ILE A 140 -19.48 4.78 10.43
N MET A 141 -19.15 5.54 11.48
CA MET A 141 -17.92 5.39 12.25
C MET A 141 -18.27 4.83 13.64
N HIS A 142 -17.81 3.60 13.93
CA HIS A 142 -17.91 3.02 15.26
C HIS A 142 -16.62 3.29 16.02
N LEU A 143 -16.75 3.90 17.19
CA LEU A 143 -15.66 4.34 18.05
C LEU A 143 -15.68 3.55 19.35
N PHE A 144 -14.50 3.39 19.97
CA PHE A 144 -14.34 2.72 21.27
C PHE A 144 -14.86 1.28 21.32
N SER A 145 -14.75 0.56 20.17
CA SER A 145 -15.10 -0.88 20.12
C SER A 145 -14.09 -1.78 20.83
N THR A 146 -12.95 -1.25 21.22
CA THR A 146 -11.89 -1.91 22.00
C THR A 146 -11.48 -1.01 23.16
N PRO A 147 -10.91 -1.55 24.26
CA PRO A 147 -10.44 -0.77 25.38
C PRO A 147 -9.42 0.31 24.94
N THR A 148 -9.59 1.51 25.49
CA THR A 148 -8.67 2.63 25.35
C THR A 148 -8.08 3.00 26.71
N GLU A 149 -7.06 3.86 26.74
CA GLU A 149 -6.65 4.50 27.97
C GLU A 149 -7.81 5.34 28.54
N PRO A 150 -7.93 5.43 29.89
CA PRO A 150 -8.86 6.38 30.50
C PRO A 150 -8.51 7.80 30.10
N MET A 151 -9.48 8.55 29.59
CA MET A 151 -9.30 9.93 29.14
C MET A 151 -10.41 10.84 29.66
N THR A 152 -10.15 12.13 29.76
CA THR A 152 -11.14 13.15 30.14
C THR A 152 -11.76 13.81 28.91
N GLU A 153 -11.13 13.72 27.76
CA GLU A 153 -11.60 14.35 26.53
C GLU A 153 -11.19 13.53 25.31
N TYR A 154 -12.12 13.38 24.36
CA TYR A 154 -11.86 12.88 23.02
C TYR A 154 -12.38 13.88 22.00
N ARG A 155 -11.54 14.22 21.02
CA ARG A 155 -11.90 15.07 19.89
C ARG A 155 -11.61 14.33 18.59
N ALA A 156 -12.56 14.36 17.69
CA ALA A 156 -12.38 13.86 16.34
C ALA A 156 -13.21 14.68 15.34
N THR A 157 -12.80 14.66 14.09
CA THR A 157 -13.47 15.39 13.01
C THR A 157 -13.72 14.42 11.85
N LEU A 158 -14.95 14.37 11.35
CA LEU A 158 -15.26 13.76 10.07
C LEU A 158 -15.28 14.86 9.00
N ARG A 159 -14.42 14.73 8.00
CA ARG A 159 -14.37 15.57 6.81
C ARG A 159 -15.22 14.93 5.71
N LEU A 160 -16.13 15.70 5.11
CA LEU A 160 -16.91 15.35 3.93
C LEU A 160 -16.59 16.34 2.82
N ASP A 161 -16.17 15.86 1.64
CA ASP A 161 -15.72 16.69 0.53
C ASP A 161 -16.62 16.39 -0.69
N VAL A 162 -17.35 17.42 -1.16
CA VAL A 162 -18.28 17.34 -2.29
C VAL A 162 -17.80 18.15 -3.49
N ALA A 163 -16.53 18.53 -3.53
CA ALA A 163 -15.94 19.28 -4.65
C ALA A 163 -16.14 18.54 -5.97
N ASP A 164 -16.47 19.29 -7.02
CA ASP A 164 -16.63 18.76 -8.38
C ASP A 164 -15.26 18.50 -9.04
N VAL A 165 -14.63 17.43 -8.59
CA VAL A 165 -13.32 16.96 -9.05
C VAL A 165 -13.37 15.45 -9.30
N ASN A 166 -12.37 14.90 -9.98
CA ASN A 166 -12.27 13.44 -10.10
C ASN A 166 -11.98 12.77 -8.75
N TYR A 167 -12.48 11.53 -8.57
CA TYR A 167 -12.31 10.76 -7.34
C TYR A 167 -10.84 10.68 -6.87
N HIS A 168 -9.88 10.52 -7.79
CA HIS A 168 -8.46 10.44 -7.46
C HIS A 168 -7.93 11.76 -6.85
N GLN A 169 -8.41 12.92 -7.33
CA GLN A 169 -8.06 14.23 -6.76
C GLN A 169 -8.68 14.42 -5.37
N ALA A 170 -9.94 13.99 -5.20
CA ALA A 170 -10.60 14.01 -3.90
C ALA A 170 -9.84 13.15 -2.88
N ILE A 171 -9.49 11.89 -3.21
CA ILE A 171 -8.73 10.98 -2.34
C ILE A 171 -7.36 11.56 -1.99
N SER A 172 -6.63 12.12 -2.96
CA SER A 172 -5.37 12.82 -2.69
C SER A 172 -5.55 14.01 -1.75
N GLY A 173 -6.70 14.71 -1.83
CA GLY A 173 -7.08 15.75 -0.88
C GLY A 173 -7.28 15.23 0.54
N LEU A 174 -7.87 14.03 0.70
CA LEU A 174 -8.01 13.37 2.00
C LEU A 174 -6.63 12.98 2.58
N SER A 175 -5.73 12.45 1.74
CA SER A 175 -4.36 12.11 2.16
C SER A 175 -3.62 13.33 2.69
N ARG A 176 -3.62 14.45 1.95
CA ARG A 176 -3.02 15.71 2.40
C ARG A 176 -3.63 16.23 3.70
N TRP A 177 -4.96 16.09 3.88
CA TRP A 177 -5.59 16.49 5.14
C TRP A 177 -5.10 15.62 6.30
N HIS A 178 -5.01 14.29 6.15
CA HIS A 178 -4.46 13.41 7.18
C HIS A 178 -2.99 13.74 7.52
N GLU A 179 -2.20 14.19 6.55
CA GLU A 179 -0.82 14.64 6.81
C GLU A 179 -0.77 15.82 7.81
N THR A 180 -1.77 16.70 7.78
CA THR A 180 -1.86 17.82 8.72
C THR A 180 -2.22 17.40 10.15
N LEU A 181 -2.72 16.18 10.34
CA LEU A 181 -3.12 15.65 11.65
C LEU A 181 -1.98 14.92 12.36
N MET A 182 -0.90 14.62 11.66
CA MET A 182 0.23 13.89 12.24
C MET A 182 1.08 14.82 13.13
N ASP A 183 1.43 14.31 14.30
CA ASP A 183 2.24 14.99 15.31
C ASP A 183 3.76 14.98 15.02
N SER A 184 4.18 14.23 14.02
CA SER A 184 5.58 14.09 13.61
C SER A 184 5.73 13.99 12.09
N SER A 185 6.91 14.37 11.59
CA SER A 185 7.23 14.27 10.17
C SER A 185 7.20 12.82 9.68
N GLN A 186 6.82 12.63 8.43
CA GLN A 186 6.95 11.37 7.72
C GLN A 186 8.42 10.93 7.65
N MET A 187 8.63 9.63 7.48
CA MET A 187 9.99 9.11 7.29
C MET A 187 10.54 9.59 5.93
N PRO A 188 11.77 10.15 5.88
CA PRO A 188 12.38 10.53 4.61
C PRO A 188 12.47 9.35 3.65
N VAL A 189 12.27 9.61 2.36
CA VAL A 189 12.36 8.61 1.29
C VAL A 189 13.70 8.78 0.57
N PRO A 190 14.72 7.97 0.87
CA PRO A 190 16.02 8.06 0.23
C PRO A 190 15.98 7.54 -1.21
N ALA A 191 16.88 8.02 -2.06
CA ALA A 191 16.91 7.67 -3.47
C ALA A 191 16.91 6.15 -3.76
N PRO A 192 17.57 5.28 -2.98
CA PRO A 192 17.49 3.83 -3.20
C PRO A 192 16.09 3.23 -3.02
N ALA A 193 15.19 3.86 -2.24
CA ALA A 193 13.81 3.41 -2.11
C ALA A 193 13.02 3.55 -3.42
N MET A 194 13.52 4.35 -4.37
CA MET A 194 12.92 4.58 -5.68
C MET A 194 13.66 3.81 -6.80
N GLU A 195 14.33 2.72 -6.49
CA GLU A 195 15.09 1.91 -7.46
C GLU A 195 14.61 0.46 -7.48
N PRO A 196 14.68 -0.24 -8.64
CA PRO A 196 14.18 -1.62 -8.78
C PRO A 196 14.82 -2.59 -7.77
N VAL A 197 14.00 -3.52 -7.29
CA VAL A 197 14.34 -4.49 -6.24
C VAL A 197 14.32 -5.91 -6.79
N TYR A 198 15.25 -6.74 -6.34
CA TYR A 198 15.17 -8.18 -6.41
C TYR A 198 14.76 -8.75 -5.05
N SER A 199 13.71 -9.56 -4.99
CA SER A 199 13.26 -10.22 -3.76
C SER A 199 13.34 -11.74 -3.90
N THR A 200 13.75 -12.46 -2.85
CA THR A 200 14.00 -13.90 -2.93
C THR A 200 12.76 -14.75 -2.72
N TRP A 201 11.63 -14.17 -2.24
CA TRP A 201 10.53 -14.96 -1.70
C TRP A 201 9.88 -15.92 -2.68
N TYR A 202 9.40 -15.47 -3.83
CA TYR A 202 8.64 -16.35 -4.72
C TYR A 202 9.49 -17.38 -5.46
N ALA A 203 10.76 -17.07 -5.76
CA ALA A 203 11.64 -18.02 -6.40
C ALA A 203 12.11 -19.11 -5.46
N PHE A 204 12.41 -18.79 -4.21
CA PHE A 204 13.11 -19.68 -3.31
C PHE A 204 12.35 -20.02 -2.03
N HIS A 205 11.37 -19.19 -1.64
CA HIS A 205 10.78 -19.28 -0.30
C HIS A 205 11.88 -19.41 0.75
N GLN A 206 11.81 -20.39 1.63
CA GLN A 206 12.82 -20.64 2.66
C GLN A 206 14.01 -21.51 2.16
N GLN A 207 14.10 -21.85 0.87
CA GLN A 207 15.22 -22.67 0.33
C GLN A 207 16.38 -21.78 -0.13
N LEU A 208 17.00 -21.09 0.80
CA LEU A 208 18.06 -20.13 0.55
C LEU A 208 19.45 -20.76 0.67
N SER A 209 20.40 -20.28 -0.13
CA SER A 209 21.84 -20.55 0.03
C SER A 209 22.66 -19.34 -0.35
N GLN A 210 23.76 -19.11 0.36
CA GLN A 210 24.63 -17.97 0.15
C GLN A 210 25.05 -17.82 -1.32
N ASP A 211 25.62 -18.88 -1.91
CA ASP A 211 26.13 -18.85 -3.28
C ASP A 211 25.03 -18.65 -4.32
N GLY A 212 23.86 -19.30 -4.11
CA GLY A 212 22.71 -19.15 -4.99
C GLY A 212 22.20 -17.71 -5.00
N ILE A 213 22.10 -17.07 -3.83
CA ILE A 213 21.65 -15.68 -3.71
C ILE A 213 22.68 -14.70 -4.31
N GLU A 214 23.98 -14.91 -4.11
CA GLU A 214 25.01 -14.09 -4.75
C GLU A 214 24.96 -14.16 -6.28
N GLN A 215 24.68 -15.35 -6.83
CA GLN A 215 24.48 -15.51 -8.28
C GLN A 215 23.26 -14.71 -8.76
N GLN A 216 22.13 -14.78 -8.05
CA GLN A 216 20.95 -13.98 -8.39
C GLN A 216 21.24 -12.48 -8.32
N CYS A 217 21.92 -12.02 -7.26
CA CYS A 217 22.29 -10.62 -7.10
C CYS A 217 23.16 -10.10 -8.24
N LYS A 218 24.12 -10.90 -8.71
CA LYS A 218 24.96 -10.53 -9.85
C LYS A 218 24.11 -10.28 -11.11
N ILE A 219 23.21 -11.22 -11.46
CA ILE A 219 22.35 -11.08 -12.65
C ILE A 219 21.40 -9.88 -12.48
N ALA A 220 20.77 -9.74 -11.30
CA ALA A 220 19.84 -8.66 -11.01
C ALA A 220 20.51 -7.28 -11.06
N ALA A 221 21.73 -7.14 -10.52
CA ALA A 221 22.51 -5.90 -10.57
C ALA A 221 22.85 -5.50 -12.02
N GLU A 222 23.24 -6.48 -12.87
CA GLU A 222 23.50 -6.26 -14.30
C GLU A 222 22.25 -5.83 -15.07
N MET A 223 21.04 -6.24 -14.61
CA MET A 223 19.76 -5.82 -15.17
C MET A 223 19.29 -4.44 -14.67
N GLY A 224 19.91 -3.91 -13.63
CA GLY A 224 19.58 -2.58 -13.10
C GLY A 224 18.89 -2.58 -11.75
N CYS A 225 18.65 -3.72 -11.10
CA CYS A 225 18.19 -3.76 -9.71
C CYS A 225 19.25 -3.14 -8.78
N LYS A 226 18.79 -2.37 -7.80
CA LYS A 226 19.66 -1.63 -6.87
C LYS A 226 19.53 -2.07 -5.43
N THR A 227 18.56 -2.93 -5.14
CA THR A 227 18.31 -3.47 -3.80
C THR A 227 17.97 -4.95 -3.88
N ILE A 228 18.46 -5.73 -2.91
CA ILE A 228 17.95 -7.07 -2.63
C ILE A 228 17.17 -7.06 -1.32
N ILE A 229 16.06 -7.81 -1.29
CA ILE A 229 15.39 -8.23 -0.07
C ILE A 229 15.64 -9.73 0.10
N LEU A 230 16.46 -10.09 1.10
CA LEU A 230 16.56 -11.47 1.55
C LEU A 230 15.37 -11.75 2.47
N ASP A 231 14.41 -12.51 1.95
CA ASP A 231 13.14 -12.81 2.60
C ASP A 231 13.24 -13.96 3.62
N ASP A 232 12.13 -14.43 4.17
CA ASP A 232 12.07 -15.49 5.20
C ASP A 232 12.90 -16.72 4.83
N GLY A 233 13.55 -17.33 5.83
CA GLY A 233 14.33 -18.55 5.69
C GLY A 233 15.83 -18.39 5.99
N TRP A 234 16.34 -17.17 6.15
CA TRP A 234 17.74 -16.95 6.50
C TRP A 234 18.08 -17.34 7.94
N GLN A 235 17.08 -17.36 8.82
CA GLN A 235 17.17 -17.63 10.26
C GLN A 235 16.93 -19.10 10.65
N THR A 236 16.65 -19.98 9.71
CA THR A 236 16.30 -21.37 10.00
C THR A 236 16.77 -22.33 8.92
N ASP A 237 17.08 -23.57 9.30
CA ASP A 237 17.34 -24.68 8.35
C ASP A 237 16.05 -25.37 7.89
N ASP A 238 14.91 -25.07 8.56
CA ASP A 238 13.61 -25.61 8.20
C ASP A 238 13.05 -24.90 6.96
N SER A 239 12.66 -25.66 5.95
CA SER A 239 12.04 -25.16 4.70
C SER A 239 10.56 -25.53 4.60
N ASN A 240 9.91 -25.94 5.68
CA ASN A 240 8.51 -26.40 5.66
C ASN A 240 7.48 -25.26 5.71
N ARG A 241 7.91 -24.03 5.55
CA ARG A 241 7.08 -22.82 5.69
C ARG A 241 6.52 -22.67 7.14
N GLY A 242 5.95 -21.52 7.42
CA GLY A 242 5.47 -21.19 8.76
C GLY A 242 6.52 -20.48 9.61
N TYR A 243 6.11 -20.05 10.80
CA TYR A 243 6.84 -19.06 11.59
C TYR A 243 7.35 -19.61 12.93
N LYS A 244 7.41 -20.93 13.06
CA LYS A 244 7.87 -21.64 14.27
C LYS A 244 9.26 -21.23 14.75
N TYR A 245 10.10 -20.74 13.84
CA TYR A 245 11.48 -20.33 14.11
C TYR A 245 11.70 -18.81 13.97
N CYS A 246 10.64 -18.01 13.98
CA CYS A 246 10.73 -16.56 14.13
C CYS A 246 10.90 -16.21 15.61
N GLY A 247 11.87 -15.37 15.96
CA GLY A 247 12.09 -14.92 17.34
C GLY A 247 13.55 -14.78 17.73
N ASP A 248 14.37 -15.82 17.63
CA ASP A 248 15.80 -15.73 17.95
C ASP A 248 16.57 -14.82 17.00
N TRP A 249 16.15 -14.79 15.76
CA TRP A 249 16.74 -13.95 14.72
C TRP A 249 18.26 -14.10 14.62
N GLU A 250 18.69 -15.35 14.61
CA GLU A 250 20.08 -15.76 14.38
C GLU A 250 20.19 -16.36 12.98
N VAL A 251 21.31 -16.09 12.32
CA VAL A 251 21.57 -16.59 10.96
C VAL A 251 21.79 -18.10 10.99
N SER A 252 21.14 -18.84 10.08
CA SER A 252 21.48 -20.24 9.85
C SER A 252 22.88 -20.35 9.23
N ALA A 253 23.83 -20.90 9.99
CA ALA A 253 25.20 -21.11 9.53
C ALA A 253 25.30 -22.09 8.35
N ASN A 254 24.33 -23.01 8.20
CA ASN A 254 24.28 -23.92 7.06
C ASN A 254 23.91 -23.21 5.76
N ARG A 255 23.12 -22.16 5.83
CA ARG A 255 22.67 -21.38 4.65
C ARG A 255 23.60 -20.21 4.33
N PHE A 256 24.05 -19.52 5.38
CA PHE A 256 24.93 -18.35 5.31
C PHE A 256 26.07 -18.52 6.32
N PRO A 257 27.13 -19.27 5.96
CA PRO A 257 28.27 -19.53 6.86
C PRO A 257 28.97 -18.27 7.36
N ASP A 258 28.95 -17.20 6.55
CA ASP A 258 29.47 -15.87 6.90
C ASP A 258 28.56 -14.79 6.31
N MET A 259 27.49 -14.45 7.05
CA MET A 259 26.50 -13.45 6.62
C MET A 259 27.10 -12.07 6.41
N ALA A 260 28.03 -11.66 7.27
CA ALA A 260 28.66 -10.33 7.13
C ALA A 260 29.48 -10.21 5.84
N ALA A 261 30.27 -11.23 5.51
CA ALA A 261 31.01 -11.28 4.26
C ALA A 261 30.07 -11.38 3.05
N HIS A 262 28.97 -12.14 3.15
CA HIS A 262 27.93 -12.24 2.13
C HIS A 262 27.32 -10.87 1.81
N VAL A 263 26.82 -10.17 2.81
CA VAL A 263 26.24 -8.82 2.66
C VAL A 263 27.25 -7.87 2.00
N LYS A 264 28.51 -7.89 2.46
CA LYS A 264 29.57 -7.05 1.88
C LYS A 264 29.82 -7.37 0.39
N ARG A 265 29.80 -8.66 -0.01
CA ARG A 265 29.97 -9.04 -1.43
C ARG A 265 28.81 -8.53 -2.28
N VAL A 266 27.58 -8.65 -1.80
CA VAL A 266 26.40 -8.14 -2.50
C VAL A 266 26.43 -6.61 -2.60
N GLN A 267 26.80 -5.90 -1.53
CA GLN A 267 26.96 -4.45 -1.56
C GLN A 267 28.06 -4.00 -2.53
N ALA A 268 29.13 -4.79 -2.67
CA ALA A 268 30.19 -4.53 -3.65
C ALA A 268 29.71 -4.66 -5.11
N MET A 269 28.60 -5.35 -5.39
CA MET A 269 27.92 -5.37 -6.70
C MET A 269 27.09 -4.09 -6.96
N GLY A 270 27.06 -3.15 -6.02
CA GLY A 270 26.29 -1.90 -6.11
C GLY A 270 24.82 -2.04 -5.71
N MET A 271 24.47 -3.07 -4.95
CA MET A 271 23.13 -3.29 -4.43
C MET A 271 23.05 -2.94 -2.93
N LYS A 272 21.91 -2.39 -2.51
CA LYS A 272 21.52 -2.26 -1.11
C LYS A 272 21.00 -3.60 -0.59
N TYR A 273 21.20 -3.87 0.70
CA TYR A 273 20.82 -5.14 1.31
C TYR A 273 19.76 -4.93 2.40
N MET A 274 18.59 -5.50 2.19
CA MET A 274 17.49 -5.51 3.16
C MET A 274 17.22 -6.94 3.66
N LEU A 275 16.91 -7.05 4.95
CA LEU A 275 16.61 -8.32 5.60
C LEU A 275 15.15 -8.35 6.05
N TRP A 276 14.46 -9.46 5.79
CA TRP A 276 13.08 -9.67 6.22
C TRP A 276 13.01 -10.09 7.70
N LEU A 277 11.99 -9.57 8.39
CA LEU A 277 11.63 -9.93 9.75
C LEU A 277 10.10 -9.91 9.90
N SER A 278 9.53 -10.92 10.57
CA SER A 278 8.17 -10.79 11.09
C SER A 278 8.21 -10.02 12.40
N VAL A 279 7.49 -8.90 12.46
CA VAL A 279 7.54 -8.03 13.66
C VAL A 279 6.90 -8.69 14.88
N PRO A 280 5.66 -9.23 14.77
CA PRO A 280 4.93 -9.65 15.96
C PRO A 280 5.23 -11.09 16.39
N PHE A 281 5.88 -11.91 15.57
CA PHE A 281 5.91 -13.36 15.81
C PHE A 281 7.06 -13.83 16.70
N VAL A 282 6.69 -14.66 17.67
CA VAL A 282 7.64 -15.51 18.41
C VAL A 282 7.22 -16.97 18.25
N GLY A 283 8.09 -17.78 17.66
CA GLY A 283 7.84 -19.19 17.37
C GLY A 283 8.20 -20.11 18.52
N ARG A 284 7.42 -21.17 18.71
CA ARG A 284 7.65 -22.16 19.79
C ARG A 284 8.97 -22.93 19.64
N GLY A 285 9.59 -22.89 18.45
CA GLY A 285 10.90 -23.48 18.20
C GLY A 285 12.09 -22.59 18.60
N CYS A 286 11.84 -21.35 19.04
CA CYS A 286 12.88 -20.41 19.43
C CYS A 286 13.23 -20.52 20.91
N ARG A 287 14.47 -20.17 21.25
CA ARG A 287 14.95 -20.12 22.66
C ARG A 287 14.22 -19.03 23.44
N VAL A 288 13.99 -17.88 22.80
CA VAL A 288 13.28 -16.74 23.42
C VAL A 288 11.80 -17.00 23.68
N TRP A 289 11.24 -18.12 23.21
CA TRP A 289 9.85 -18.47 23.48
C TRP A 289 9.50 -18.44 24.97
N GLN A 290 10.32 -19.03 25.79
CA GLN A 290 10.09 -19.12 27.25
C GLN A 290 10.06 -17.75 27.93
N ASP A 291 10.76 -16.76 27.37
CA ASP A 291 10.81 -15.39 27.90
C ASP A 291 9.53 -14.61 27.60
N PHE A 292 8.79 -15.00 26.55
CA PHE A 292 7.67 -14.22 26.02
C PHE A 292 6.34 -14.99 25.94
N GLU A 293 6.27 -16.28 26.23
CA GLU A 293 5.03 -17.07 26.13
C GLU A 293 3.88 -16.54 27.00
N SER A 294 4.18 -15.79 28.07
CA SER A 294 3.19 -15.11 28.92
C SER A 294 2.79 -13.71 28.42
N ASN A 295 3.40 -13.20 27.34
CA ASN A 295 3.21 -11.84 26.85
C ASN A 295 2.76 -11.86 25.39
N LEU A 296 1.73 -12.66 25.11
CA LEU A 296 1.16 -12.84 23.79
C LEU A 296 -0.22 -12.18 23.70
N LEU A 297 -0.54 -11.59 22.55
CA LEU A 297 -1.90 -11.22 22.18
C LEU A 297 -2.73 -12.49 21.91
N PHE A 298 -2.16 -13.43 21.15
CA PHE A 298 -2.75 -14.74 20.93
C PHE A 298 -1.68 -15.77 20.52
N TYR A 299 -2.05 -17.05 20.58
CA TYR A 299 -1.21 -18.15 20.10
C TYR A 299 -1.92 -18.95 19.01
N SER A 300 -1.22 -19.20 17.91
CA SER A 300 -1.69 -20.05 16.82
C SER A 300 -1.09 -21.46 16.94
N GLU A 301 -1.88 -22.43 17.36
CA GLU A 301 -1.46 -23.84 17.41
C GLU A 301 -1.08 -24.37 16.03
N LYS A 302 -1.82 -23.98 15.00
CA LYS A 302 -1.56 -24.37 13.60
C LYS A 302 -0.17 -23.94 13.14
N ASN A 303 0.22 -22.71 13.46
CA ASN A 303 1.49 -22.11 13.02
C ASN A 303 2.60 -22.30 14.05
N GLN A 304 2.30 -22.81 15.23
CA GLN A 304 3.22 -22.93 16.37
C GLN A 304 3.90 -21.59 16.71
N THR A 305 3.12 -20.50 16.72
CA THR A 305 3.62 -19.13 16.78
C THR A 305 2.71 -18.29 17.66
N GLY A 306 3.29 -17.50 18.56
CA GLY A 306 2.61 -16.46 19.31
C GLY A 306 2.78 -15.10 18.66
N THR A 307 1.75 -14.27 18.74
CA THR A 307 1.82 -12.85 18.43
C THR A 307 2.16 -12.09 19.71
N LEU A 308 3.33 -11.48 19.76
CA LEU A 308 3.82 -10.69 20.89
C LEU A 308 2.88 -9.53 21.22
N ASP A 309 2.74 -9.21 22.49
CA ASP A 309 1.95 -8.07 22.95
C ASP A 309 2.85 -6.84 23.21
N PRO A 310 2.85 -5.83 22.33
CA PRO A 310 3.73 -4.68 22.47
C PRO A 310 3.33 -3.73 23.62
N ARG A 311 2.21 -4.00 24.32
CA ARG A 311 1.83 -3.24 25.52
C ARG A 311 2.82 -3.45 26.68
N TYR A 312 3.58 -4.55 26.65
CA TYR A 312 4.68 -4.79 27.59
C TYR A 312 5.97 -4.09 27.14
N PRO A 313 6.60 -3.23 27.96
CA PRO A 313 7.88 -2.58 27.64
C PRO A 313 8.97 -3.56 27.20
N LYS A 314 9.10 -4.70 27.90
CA LYS A 314 10.11 -5.70 27.58
C LYS A 314 9.99 -6.29 26.16
N VAL A 315 8.76 -6.39 25.62
CA VAL A 315 8.52 -6.83 24.24
C VAL A 315 9.05 -5.80 23.26
N ARG A 316 8.74 -4.52 23.49
CA ARG A 316 9.23 -3.43 22.63
C ARG A 316 10.76 -3.31 22.69
N GLU A 317 11.36 -3.41 23.87
CA GLU A 317 12.81 -3.39 24.05
C GLU A 317 13.50 -4.55 23.31
N PHE A 318 12.94 -5.76 23.40
CA PHE A 318 13.42 -6.93 22.67
C PHE A 318 13.41 -6.71 21.14
N LEU A 319 12.28 -6.26 20.59
CA LEU A 319 12.13 -6.04 19.15
C LEU A 319 13.07 -4.93 18.65
N VAL A 320 13.12 -3.79 19.33
CA VAL A 320 14.02 -2.67 18.97
C VAL A 320 15.49 -3.11 19.06
N GLY A 321 15.86 -3.79 20.14
CA GLY A 321 17.22 -4.32 20.33
C GLY A 321 17.63 -5.30 19.25
N THR A 322 16.72 -6.20 18.85
CA THR A 322 16.95 -7.18 17.78
C THR A 322 17.21 -6.49 16.45
N TYR A 323 16.37 -5.54 16.04
CA TYR A 323 16.53 -4.86 14.74
C TYR A 323 17.79 -4.00 14.70
N THR A 324 18.07 -3.31 15.82
CA THR A 324 19.29 -2.50 15.97
C THR A 324 20.55 -3.36 15.83
N ARG A 325 20.58 -4.51 16.53
CA ARG A 325 21.67 -5.48 16.47
C ARG A 325 21.92 -5.98 15.05
N LEU A 326 20.87 -6.45 14.36
CA LEU A 326 21.00 -7.00 13.00
C LEU A 326 21.54 -5.97 12.01
N VAL A 327 21.03 -4.73 12.05
CA VAL A 327 21.50 -3.65 11.18
C VAL A 327 22.97 -3.31 11.44
N GLN A 328 23.39 -3.27 12.71
CA GLN A 328 24.78 -2.97 13.08
C GLN A 328 25.72 -4.14 12.75
N GLU A 329 25.34 -5.38 13.12
CA GLU A 329 26.18 -6.57 13.00
C GLU A 329 26.49 -6.89 11.54
N TYR A 330 25.48 -6.77 10.65
CA TYR A 330 25.64 -7.10 9.22
C TYR A 330 25.74 -5.88 8.32
N ASN A 331 25.79 -4.67 8.87
CA ASN A 331 25.83 -3.42 8.11
C ASN A 331 24.73 -3.35 7.03
N LEU A 332 23.48 -3.64 7.44
CA LEU A 332 22.36 -3.67 6.53
C LEU A 332 21.94 -2.27 6.08
N ASP A 333 21.46 -2.16 4.85
CA ASP A 333 20.90 -0.92 4.31
C ASP A 333 19.42 -0.74 4.65
N GLY A 334 18.73 -1.80 5.08
CA GLY A 334 17.31 -1.74 5.43
C GLY A 334 16.72 -3.03 5.98
N LEU A 335 15.45 -2.94 6.35
CA LEU A 335 14.63 -4.04 6.83
C LEU A 335 13.28 -4.07 6.11
N LYS A 336 12.80 -5.28 5.80
CA LYS A 336 11.39 -5.52 5.50
C LYS A 336 10.71 -6.00 6.78
N LEU A 337 9.84 -5.14 7.34
CA LEU A 337 9.14 -5.37 8.60
C LEU A 337 7.71 -5.86 8.31
N ASP A 338 7.52 -7.16 8.43
CA ASP A 338 6.31 -7.85 8.03
C ASP A 338 5.33 -8.07 9.20
N PHE A 339 4.04 -8.24 8.88
CA PHE A 339 2.98 -8.64 9.81
C PHE A 339 2.62 -7.66 10.93
N ILE A 340 2.93 -6.37 10.82
CA ILE A 340 2.52 -5.42 11.87
C ILE A 340 1.00 -5.27 11.97
N ASP A 341 0.23 -5.68 10.95
CA ASP A 341 -1.22 -5.77 10.96
C ASP A 341 -1.78 -6.87 11.87
N GLU A 342 -0.94 -7.82 12.29
CA GLU A 342 -1.30 -8.83 13.30
C GLU A 342 -1.34 -8.26 14.72
N PHE A 343 -0.89 -7.02 14.92
CA PHE A 343 -1.18 -6.27 16.16
C PHE A 343 -2.63 -5.78 16.14
N ASP A 344 -3.56 -6.71 16.31
CA ASP A 344 -5.00 -6.45 16.29
C ASP A 344 -5.69 -7.11 17.50
N MET A 345 -6.42 -6.29 18.27
CA MET A 345 -7.17 -6.73 19.45
C MET A 345 -8.30 -7.71 19.10
N SER A 346 -8.74 -7.78 17.85
CA SER A 346 -9.76 -8.75 17.41
C SER A 346 -9.27 -10.20 17.49
N PHE A 347 -7.96 -10.41 17.51
CA PHE A 347 -7.33 -11.72 17.70
C PHE A 347 -6.94 -12.00 19.15
N ALA A 348 -6.98 -11.01 20.03
CA ALA A 348 -6.56 -11.16 21.42
C ALA A 348 -7.40 -12.20 22.16
N THR A 349 -6.75 -13.04 22.95
CA THR A 349 -7.39 -14.13 23.72
C THR A 349 -6.84 -14.23 25.14
N GLY A 350 -7.61 -14.84 26.03
CA GLY A 350 -7.19 -15.17 27.39
C GLY A 350 -6.71 -13.95 28.17
N THR A 351 -5.52 -14.04 28.76
CA THR A 351 -4.93 -12.99 29.61
C THR A 351 -4.64 -11.68 28.87
N ALA A 352 -4.57 -11.71 27.54
CA ALA A 352 -4.38 -10.49 26.76
C ALA A 352 -5.58 -9.52 26.87
N LEU A 353 -6.76 -10.01 27.24
CA LEU A 353 -7.97 -9.22 27.44
C LEU A 353 -8.10 -8.67 28.88
N GLU A 354 -7.33 -9.20 29.82
CA GLU A 354 -7.37 -8.78 31.22
C GLU A 354 -6.31 -7.70 31.48
N PRO A 355 -6.57 -6.74 32.37
CA PRO A 355 -5.56 -5.77 32.79
C PRO A 355 -4.32 -6.42 33.39
N ASP A 356 -3.14 -5.92 33.08
CA ASP A 356 -1.88 -6.40 33.65
C ASP A 356 -0.99 -5.23 34.08
N LYS A 357 -0.53 -5.26 35.34
CA LYS A 357 0.33 -4.25 35.95
C LYS A 357 1.71 -4.09 35.29
N ASP A 358 2.17 -5.09 34.55
CA ASP A 358 3.46 -5.09 33.87
C ASP A 358 3.36 -4.45 32.47
N ARG A 359 2.16 -4.08 32.04
CA ARG A 359 1.92 -3.20 30.88
C ARG A 359 2.04 -1.74 31.31
N ASP A 360 2.63 -0.93 30.45
CA ASP A 360 2.69 0.54 30.64
C ASP A 360 1.63 1.30 29.84
N THR A 361 0.80 0.59 29.10
CA THR A 361 -0.39 1.06 28.38
C THR A 361 -1.34 -0.09 28.10
N GLU A 362 -2.65 0.13 28.22
CA GLU A 362 -3.67 -0.84 27.80
C GLU A 362 -4.08 -0.64 26.34
N SER A 363 -3.74 0.49 25.73
CA SER A 363 -4.01 0.79 24.32
C SER A 363 -3.00 0.11 23.40
N LEU A 364 -3.45 -0.87 22.62
CA LEU A 364 -2.60 -1.51 21.62
C LEU A 364 -2.10 -0.52 20.54
N PRO A 365 -2.93 0.39 19.97
CA PRO A 365 -2.44 1.40 19.04
C PRO A 365 -1.35 2.32 19.63
N GLU A 366 -1.46 2.70 20.91
CA GLU A 366 -0.43 3.46 21.59
C GLU A 366 0.88 2.68 21.73
N ALA A 367 0.78 1.40 22.08
CA ALA A 367 1.94 0.52 22.22
C ALA A 367 2.67 0.33 20.88
N VAL A 368 1.91 0.17 19.78
CA VAL A 368 2.46 0.06 18.42
C VAL A 368 3.14 1.36 18.00
N ASP A 369 2.56 2.53 18.29
CA ASP A 369 3.20 3.84 18.02
C ASP A 369 4.54 3.96 18.74
N ARG A 370 4.56 3.65 20.06
CA ARG A 370 5.81 3.65 20.86
C ARG A 370 6.85 2.70 20.29
N LEU A 371 6.46 1.48 19.91
CA LEU A 371 7.34 0.49 19.29
C LEU A 371 7.94 1.02 17.99
N MET A 372 7.09 1.43 17.06
CA MET A 372 7.53 1.79 15.70
C MET A 372 8.33 3.09 15.69
N MET A 373 8.01 4.06 16.56
CA MET A 373 8.84 5.25 16.74
C MET A 373 10.20 4.94 17.35
N ALA A 374 10.28 4.01 18.29
CA ALA A 374 11.55 3.56 18.86
C ALA A 374 12.41 2.83 17.80
N VAL A 375 11.80 1.97 16.98
CA VAL A 375 12.45 1.31 15.84
C VAL A 375 13.01 2.36 14.88
N ARG A 376 12.18 3.28 14.39
CA ARG A 376 12.61 4.37 13.51
C ARG A 376 13.80 5.12 14.09
N LYS A 377 13.68 5.60 15.32
CA LYS A 377 14.71 6.39 15.99
C LYS A 377 16.04 5.62 16.11
N SER A 378 15.99 4.36 16.51
CA SER A 378 17.19 3.54 16.68
C SER A 378 17.88 3.24 15.35
N LEU A 379 17.11 2.91 14.32
CA LEU A 379 17.65 2.59 13.00
C LEU A 379 18.19 3.83 12.28
N GLN A 380 17.50 4.98 12.35
CA GLN A 380 17.98 6.24 11.78
C GLN A 380 19.23 6.77 12.49
N ALA A 381 19.46 6.44 13.75
CA ALA A 381 20.69 6.78 14.46
C ALA A 381 21.91 6.01 13.92
N ILE A 382 21.72 4.83 13.32
CA ILE A 382 22.76 4.05 12.67
C ILE A 382 22.97 4.52 11.22
N ASN A 383 21.88 4.67 10.49
CA ASN A 383 21.89 5.07 9.08
C ASN A 383 20.68 5.99 8.82
N SER A 384 20.93 7.27 8.53
CA SER A 384 19.88 8.26 8.23
C SER A 384 19.02 7.87 7.01
N ASP A 385 19.61 7.13 6.06
CA ASP A 385 19.00 6.69 4.81
C ASP A 385 18.49 5.24 4.89
N ILE A 386 18.27 4.71 6.09
CA ILE A 386 17.78 3.34 6.30
C ILE A 386 16.46 3.11 5.54
N LEU A 387 16.39 1.98 4.84
CA LEU A 387 15.20 1.54 4.12
C LEU A 387 14.30 0.72 5.06
N ILE A 388 13.03 1.07 5.17
CA ILE A 388 12.05 0.30 5.93
C ILE A 388 10.85 0.04 5.03
N GLU A 389 10.66 -1.23 4.67
CA GLU A 389 9.53 -1.69 3.88
C GLU A 389 8.43 -2.26 4.78
N PHE A 390 7.19 -1.79 4.52
CA PHE A 390 5.97 -2.41 4.97
C PHE A 390 5.17 -2.94 3.80
N ARG A 391 4.49 -4.06 3.99
CA ARG A 391 3.62 -4.64 2.97
C ARG A 391 2.14 -4.39 3.26
N GLN A 392 1.32 -4.40 2.20
CA GLN A 392 -0.12 -4.61 2.16
C GLN A 392 -1.03 -3.54 2.71
N ARG A 393 -1.78 -3.94 3.76
CA ARG A 393 -2.96 -3.27 4.30
C ARG A 393 -2.66 -1.94 4.96
N TYR A 394 -1.43 -1.50 4.90
CA TYR A 394 -0.95 -0.30 5.57
C TYR A 394 -1.17 0.97 4.73
N ILE A 395 -2.28 1.03 4.03
CA ILE A 395 -2.70 2.27 3.37
C ILE A 395 -3.21 3.22 4.44
N GLY A 396 -2.28 3.83 5.15
CA GLY A 396 -2.61 4.74 6.22
C GLY A 396 -1.59 5.84 6.33
N SER A 397 -2.04 7.01 6.77
CA SER A 397 -1.15 8.14 6.97
C SER A 397 -0.17 7.90 8.11
N MET A 398 -0.59 7.20 9.17
CA MET A 398 0.27 6.93 10.33
C MET A 398 1.48 6.06 9.99
N ILE A 399 1.32 5.05 9.13
CA ILE A 399 2.41 4.13 8.79
C ILE A 399 3.58 4.85 8.10
N ARG A 400 3.31 5.99 7.43
CA ARG A 400 4.32 6.84 6.78
C ARG A 400 5.29 7.49 7.78
N LYS A 401 4.97 7.50 9.07
CA LYS A 401 5.89 7.91 10.14
C LYS A 401 7.03 6.92 10.34
N TYR A 402 6.80 5.63 10.04
CA TYR A 402 7.67 4.54 10.47
C TYR A 402 8.45 3.88 9.35
N GLY A 403 7.99 4.01 8.10
CA GLY A 403 8.64 3.44 6.94
C GLY A 403 8.58 4.33 5.71
N ASN A 404 9.41 4.01 4.73
CA ASN A 404 9.59 4.79 3.50
C ASN A 404 9.34 3.98 2.22
N ILE A 405 8.96 2.71 2.34
CA ILE A 405 8.56 1.83 1.25
C ILE A 405 7.25 1.13 1.62
N PHE A 406 6.24 1.28 0.77
CA PHE A 406 4.98 0.54 0.86
C PHE A 406 4.83 -0.38 -0.33
N ARG A 407 4.73 -1.68 -0.06
CA ARG A 407 4.57 -2.71 -1.06
C ARG A 407 3.12 -3.20 -1.12
N VAL A 408 2.62 -3.49 -2.32
CA VAL A 408 1.34 -4.19 -2.52
C VAL A 408 1.37 -5.55 -1.80
N HIS A 409 0.22 -6.02 -1.33
CA HIS A 409 0.12 -7.33 -0.68
C HIS A 409 0.46 -8.49 -1.63
N ASP A 410 0.73 -9.65 -1.04
CA ASP A 410 1.10 -10.85 -1.80
C ASP A 410 0.00 -11.23 -2.80
N CYS A 411 0.37 -11.22 -4.07
CA CYS A 411 -0.49 -11.59 -5.20
C CYS A 411 0.33 -12.28 -6.30
N PRO A 412 0.99 -13.42 -5.99
CA PRO A 412 1.88 -14.10 -6.93
C PRO A 412 1.14 -14.49 -8.19
N HIS A 413 1.73 -14.22 -9.35
CA HIS A 413 1.18 -14.43 -10.70
C HIS A 413 -0.07 -13.59 -11.05
N ASP A 414 -0.66 -12.85 -10.10
CA ASP A 414 -1.84 -12.02 -10.33
C ASP A 414 -1.46 -10.56 -10.61
N SER A 415 -1.08 -10.29 -11.84
CA SER A 415 -0.69 -8.95 -12.28
C SER A 415 -1.83 -7.92 -12.20
N ILE A 416 -3.09 -8.37 -12.28
CA ILE A 416 -4.26 -7.48 -12.19
C ILE A 416 -4.44 -6.97 -10.76
N THR A 417 -4.37 -7.88 -9.78
CA THR A 417 -4.41 -7.51 -8.35
C THR A 417 -3.22 -6.64 -7.99
N ASN A 418 -2.02 -6.92 -8.53
CA ASN A 418 -0.83 -6.09 -8.33
C ASN A 418 -1.06 -4.65 -8.85
N ARG A 419 -1.56 -4.50 -10.08
CA ARG A 419 -1.92 -3.19 -10.65
C ARG A 419 -2.93 -2.44 -9.79
N ALA A 420 -4.02 -3.11 -9.40
CA ALA A 420 -5.07 -2.49 -8.59
C ALA A 420 -4.53 -2.02 -7.23
N GLY A 421 -3.71 -2.85 -6.58
CA GLY A 421 -3.05 -2.51 -5.31
C GLY A 421 -2.10 -1.33 -5.44
N ILE A 422 -1.30 -1.27 -6.52
CA ILE A 422 -0.43 -0.13 -6.81
C ILE A 422 -1.22 1.16 -6.92
N MET A 423 -2.33 1.15 -7.68
CA MET A 423 -3.15 2.34 -7.87
C MET A 423 -3.78 2.80 -6.55
N ASP A 424 -4.36 1.88 -5.79
CA ASP A 424 -4.96 2.19 -4.49
C ASP A 424 -3.92 2.76 -3.50
N LEU A 425 -2.70 2.21 -3.45
CA LEU A 425 -1.60 2.75 -2.65
C LEU A 425 -1.18 4.15 -3.13
N ARG A 426 -0.96 4.32 -4.43
CA ARG A 426 -0.52 5.59 -5.01
C ARG A 426 -1.48 6.75 -4.74
N LEU A 427 -2.80 6.48 -4.69
CA LEU A 427 -3.80 7.49 -4.41
C LEU A 427 -3.70 8.08 -2.99
N PHE A 428 -3.12 7.33 -2.03
CA PHE A 428 -3.15 7.72 -0.62
C PHE A 428 -1.78 7.75 0.09
N SER A 429 -0.70 7.29 -0.55
CA SER A 429 0.63 7.19 0.07
C SER A 429 1.46 8.49 0.03
N GLY A 430 0.98 9.55 -0.62
CA GLY A 430 1.75 10.79 -0.81
C GLY A 430 3.11 10.52 -1.47
N ASP A 431 4.20 11.03 -0.89
CA ASP A 431 5.55 10.90 -1.44
C ASP A 431 6.28 9.61 -1.04
N THR A 432 5.65 8.73 -0.23
CA THR A 432 6.25 7.44 0.16
C THR A 432 6.44 6.55 -1.07
N ALA A 433 7.56 5.84 -1.15
CA ALA A 433 7.83 4.92 -2.26
C ALA A 433 6.80 3.79 -2.29
N VAL A 434 6.09 3.66 -3.41
CA VAL A 434 5.16 2.55 -3.64
C VAL A 434 5.84 1.51 -4.50
N HIS A 435 5.96 0.29 -3.96
CA HIS A 435 6.50 -0.87 -4.66
C HIS A 435 5.38 -1.80 -5.11
N SER A 436 5.55 -2.44 -6.26
CA SER A 436 4.73 -3.59 -6.63
C SER A 436 4.89 -4.70 -5.60
N ASP A 437 3.92 -5.61 -5.50
CA ASP A 437 4.27 -6.94 -5.01
C ASP A 437 5.37 -7.52 -5.88
N MET A 438 6.25 -8.30 -5.27
CA MET A 438 7.26 -9.01 -6.03
C MET A 438 6.59 -9.95 -7.03
N PHE A 439 6.95 -9.85 -8.29
CA PHE A 439 6.27 -10.63 -9.31
C PHE A 439 7.16 -11.70 -9.93
N ILE A 440 6.51 -12.76 -10.36
CA ILE A 440 7.10 -13.96 -10.96
C ILE A 440 6.20 -14.43 -12.09
N TRP A 441 6.77 -15.16 -13.03
CA TRP A 441 6.06 -15.81 -14.16
C TRP A 441 6.66 -17.20 -14.42
N SER A 442 5.97 -18.02 -15.22
CA SER A 442 6.48 -19.33 -15.61
C SER A 442 7.58 -19.21 -16.66
N GLU A 443 8.62 -20.03 -16.56
CA GLU A 443 9.66 -20.17 -17.59
C GLU A 443 9.09 -20.61 -18.95
N THR A 444 7.89 -21.20 -18.95
CA THR A 444 7.17 -21.67 -20.14
C THR A 444 6.15 -20.68 -20.69
N ASP A 445 5.96 -19.53 -20.05
CA ASP A 445 5.11 -18.47 -20.59
C ASP A 445 5.68 -17.93 -21.90
N THR A 446 4.80 -17.41 -22.78
CA THR A 446 5.29 -16.59 -23.87
C THR A 446 5.88 -15.30 -23.32
N VAL A 447 6.85 -14.73 -24.02
CA VAL A 447 7.50 -13.50 -23.59
C VAL A 447 6.51 -12.34 -23.51
N GLU A 448 5.46 -12.33 -24.34
CA GLU A 448 4.38 -11.35 -24.28
C GLU A 448 3.55 -11.52 -23.01
N SER A 449 3.24 -12.76 -22.60
CA SER A 449 2.52 -13.03 -21.35
C SER A 449 3.36 -12.63 -20.14
N ALA A 450 4.64 -13.01 -20.09
CA ALA A 450 5.57 -12.65 -19.05
C ALA A 450 5.74 -11.12 -18.90
N SER A 451 5.74 -10.39 -20.03
CA SER A 451 5.82 -8.92 -20.05
C SER A 451 4.67 -8.23 -19.33
N LEU A 452 3.49 -8.87 -19.25
CA LEU A 452 2.35 -8.29 -18.52
C LEU A 452 2.64 -8.08 -17.05
N GLN A 453 3.53 -8.84 -16.43
CA GLN A 453 3.94 -8.63 -15.04
C GLN A 453 4.61 -7.26 -14.89
N PHE A 454 5.49 -6.87 -15.81
CA PHE A 454 6.11 -5.55 -15.85
C PHE A 454 5.10 -4.44 -16.21
N ILE A 455 4.29 -4.64 -17.26
CA ILE A 455 3.36 -3.62 -17.75
C ILE A 455 2.33 -3.24 -16.67
N ASN A 456 1.84 -4.22 -15.92
CA ASN A 456 0.89 -3.99 -14.83
C ASN A 456 1.51 -3.28 -13.61
N THR A 457 2.84 -3.27 -13.49
CA THR A 457 3.55 -2.68 -12.34
C THR A 457 4.30 -1.39 -12.66
N LEU A 458 4.20 -0.86 -13.89
CA LEU A 458 4.97 0.30 -14.37
C LEU A 458 4.85 1.53 -13.49
N PHE A 459 3.68 1.80 -12.90
CA PHE A 459 3.45 2.99 -12.06
C PHE A 459 3.87 2.81 -10.59
N SER A 460 4.78 1.88 -10.33
CA SER A 460 5.40 1.65 -9.02
C SER A 460 6.89 1.37 -9.21
N VAL A 461 7.61 1.23 -8.11
CA VAL A 461 8.96 0.66 -8.14
C VAL A 461 8.82 -0.86 -8.31
N PRO A 462 9.38 -1.47 -9.37
CA PRO A 462 9.23 -2.90 -9.61
C PRO A 462 10.06 -3.73 -8.63
N GLN A 463 9.42 -4.75 -8.03
CA GLN A 463 10.10 -5.83 -7.31
C GLN A 463 9.99 -7.12 -8.13
N ILE A 464 11.11 -7.68 -8.57
CA ILE A 464 11.13 -8.93 -9.35
C ILE A 464 11.59 -10.09 -8.48
N SER A 465 11.04 -11.28 -8.72
CA SER A 465 11.32 -12.46 -7.89
C SER A 465 11.47 -13.80 -8.67
N PRO A 466 11.76 -13.82 -9.96
CA PRO A 466 12.03 -15.11 -10.64
C PRO A 466 13.43 -15.65 -10.29
N ASN A 467 13.64 -16.96 -10.46
CA ASN A 467 14.99 -17.52 -10.50
C ASN A 467 15.67 -17.11 -11.82
N LEU A 468 16.44 -16.03 -11.78
CA LEU A 468 17.08 -15.45 -12.96
C LEU A 468 18.09 -16.41 -13.63
N GLY A 469 18.65 -17.35 -12.85
CA GLY A 469 19.62 -18.32 -13.37
C GLY A 469 19.01 -19.41 -14.25
N THR A 470 17.69 -19.61 -14.22
CA THR A 470 16.99 -20.65 -15.00
C THR A 470 16.11 -20.08 -16.11
N LEU A 471 15.91 -18.76 -16.15
CA LEU A 471 15.08 -18.12 -17.17
C LEU A 471 15.67 -18.30 -18.59
N PRO A 472 14.81 -18.53 -19.60
CA PRO A 472 15.23 -18.48 -21.02
C PRO A 472 15.85 -17.13 -21.39
N ASP A 473 16.78 -17.13 -22.33
CA ASP A 473 17.47 -15.92 -22.77
C ASP A 473 16.51 -14.81 -23.24
N GLU A 474 15.40 -15.18 -23.87
CA GLU A 474 14.38 -14.23 -24.33
C GLU A 474 13.67 -13.55 -23.14
N HIS A 475 13.40 -14.29 -22.05
CA HIS A 475 12.88 -13.72 -20.82
C HIS A 475 13.88 -12.80 -20.12
N LEU A 476 15.17 -13.15 -20.11
CA LEU A 476 16.22 -12.28 -19.59
C LEU A 476 16.35 -10.99 -20.42
N GLN A 477 16.21 -11.08 -21.76
CA GLN A 477 16.18 -9.92 -22.64
C GLN A 477 14.96 -9.03 -22.35
N MET A 478 13.79 -9.63 -22.17
CA MET A 478 12.55 -8.94 -21.79
C MET A 478 12.70 -8.20 -20.47
N CYS A 479 13.28 -8.84 -19.44
CA CYS A 479 13.55 -8.20 -18.13
C CYS A 479 14.44 -6.97 -18.29
N ARG A 480 15.57 -7.10 -19.00
CA ARG A 480 16.50 -5.98 -19.24
C ARG A 480 15.79 -4.84 -19.97
N HIS A 481 14.96 -5.16 -20.94
CA HIS A 481 14.20 -4.15 -21.67
C HIS A 481 13.24 -3.38 -20.76
N TRP A 482 12.36 -4.10 -20.02
CA TRP A 482 11.34 -3.42 -19.20
C TRP A 482 11.93 -2.67 -18.01
N LEU A 483 13.01 -3.16 -17.39
CA LEU A 483 13.73 -2.41 -16.36
C LEU A 483 14.41 -1.16 -16.94
N SER A 484 14.95 -1.23 -18.17
CA SER A 484 15.51 -0.07 -18.87
C SER A 484 14.42 0.94 -19.25
N PHE A 485 13.29 0.46 -19.79
CA PHE A 485 12.11 1.27 -20.09
C PHE A 485 11.61 2.00 -18.83
N TRP A 486 11.44 1.26 -17.74
CA TRP A 486 11.02 1.85 -16.46
C TRP A 486 11.98 2.93 -15.99
N LYS A 487 13.29 2.69 -16.09
CA LYS A 487 14.33 3.66 -15.70
C LYS A 487 14.30 4.92 -16.58
N GLU A 488 14.10 4.76 -17.89
CA GLU A 488 13.97 5.88 -18.84
C GLU A 488 12.79 6.78 -18.47
N HIS A 489 11.63 6.18 -18.14
CA HIS A 489 10.39 6.87 -17.82
C HIS A 489 10.14 7.07 -16.32
N LYS A 490 11.09 6.74 -15.45
CA LYS A 490 10.95 6.73 -13.98
C LYS A 490 10.31 8.01 -13.43
N GLN A 491 10.73 9.17 -13.91
CA GLN A 491 10.23 10.43 -13.39
C GLN A 491 8.74 10.62 -13.70
N VAL A 492 8.33 10.44 -14.95
CA VAL A 492 6.92 10.55 -15.31
C VAL A 492 6.08 9.47 -14.66
N LEU A 493 6.58 8.23 -14.56
CA LEU A 493 5.86 7.12 -13.93
C LEU A 493 5.61 7.32 -12.43
N LEU A 494 6.60 7.86 -11.69
CA LEU A 494 6.51 7.98 -10.23
C LEU A 494 6.10 9.36 -9.74
N GLN A 495 6.47 10.44 -10.43
CA GLN A 495 6.30 11.82 -9.99
C GLN A 495 5.30 12.61 -10.86
N GLY A 496 4.87 12.05 -11.98
CA GLY A 496 3.88 12.67 -12.86
C GLY A 496 2.50 12.75 -12.20
N GLU A 497 1.65 13.65 -12.73
CA GLU A 497 0.25 13.70 -12.38
C GLU A 497 -0.42 12.39 -12.83
N LEU A 498 -0.72 11.54 -11.84
CA LEU A 498 -1.30 10.21 -12.05
C LEU A 498 -2.81 10.31 -12.20
N ARG A 499 -3.32 9.76 -13.27
CA ARG A 499 -4.76 9.62 -13.53
C ARG A 499 -5.08 8.17 -13.84
N SER A 500 -5.99 7.59 -13.09
CA SER A 500 -6.47 6.22 -13.28
C SER A 500 -7.97 6.23 -13.51
N CYS A 501 -8.42 5.45 -14.47
CA CYS A 501 -9.83 5.41 -14.86
C CYS A 501 -10.44 4.06 -14.49
N TYR A 502 -11.73 4.08 -14.16
CA TYR A 502 -12.55 2.89 -13.93
C TYR A 502 -11.97 1.95 -12.84
N PRO A 503 -11.86 2.42 -11.59
CA PRO A 503 -11.35 1.57 -10.50
C PRO A 503 -12.18 0.31 -10.28
N GLU A 504 -13.48 0.35 -10.56
CA GLU A 504 -14.40 -0.81 -10.53
C GLU A 504 -14.05 -1.89 -11.57
N MET A 505 -13.25 -1.54 -12.60
CA MET A 505 -12.71 -2.45 -13.61
C MET A 505 -11.20 -2.69 -13.43
N HIS A 506 -10.68 -2.51 -12.23
CA HIS A 506 -9.26 -2.65 -11.89
C HIS A 506 -8.34 -1.75 -12.73
N TYR A 507 -8.76 -0.49 -12.98
CA TYR A 507 -7.94 0.52 -13.66
C TYR A 507 -7.44 0.10 -15.06
N PRO A 508 -8.35 -0.11 -16.03
CA PRO A 508 -7.96 -0.56 -17.37
C PRO A 508 -7.18 0.49 -18.17
N ILE A 509 -7.25 1.76 -17.79
CA ILE A 509 -6.48 2.87 -18.36
C ILE A 509 -5.79 3.58 -17.20
N ILE A 510 -4.46 3.70 -17.29
CA ILE A 510 -3.67 4.49 -16.34
C ILE A 510 -2.78 5.40 -17.16
N GLU A 511 -2.74 6.66 -16.79
CA GLU A 511 -1.90 7.68 -17.42
C GLU A 511 -1.14 8.49 -16.36
N SER A 512 0.08 8.87 -16.68
CA SER A 512 0.86 9.79 -15.88
C SER A 512 1.52 10.81 -16.77
N GLN A 513 1.50 12.08 -16.37
CA GLN A 513 2.04 13.20 -17.13
C GLN A 513 2.99 14.04 -16.29
N LEU A 514 4.17 14.31 -16.83
CA LEU A 514 5.15 15.22 -16.24
C LEU A 514 5.67 16.18 -17.33
N GLY A 515 5.32 17.45 -17.20
CA GLY A 515 5.67 18.45 -18.21
C GLY A 515 5.06 18.12 -19.59
N ILE A 516 5.92 17.87 -20.57
CA ILE A 516 5.55 17.57 -21.96
C ILE A 516 5.48 16.06 -22.25
N GLU A 517 5.92 15.22 -21.31
CA GLU A 517 5.94 13.76 -21.43
C GLU A 517 4.71 13.13 -20.78
N LYS A 518 4.12 12.16 -21.47
CA LYS A 518 2.97 11.39 -20.99
C LYS A 518 3.17 9.90 -21.25
N VAL A 519 2.90 9.06 -20.25
CA VAL A 519 2.88 7.61 -20.38
C VAL A 519 1.47 7.11 -20.09
N ILE A 520 0.94 6.26 -20.96
CA ILE A 520 -0.38 5.63 -20.85
C ILE A 520 -0.21 4.12 -20.92
N THR A 521 -0.88 3.37 -20.05
CA THR A 521 -1.03 1.92 -20.18
C THR A 521 -2.48 1.54 -20.42
N LEU A 522 -2.70 0.67 -21.39
CA LEU A 522 -4.03 0.11 -21.73
C LEU A 522 -4.04 -1.36 -21.34
N HIS A 523 -4.91 -1.74 -20.40
CA HIS A 523 -5.05 -3.12 -19.92
C HIS A 523 -6.35 -3.78 -20.41
N ALA A 524 -7.07 -3.11 -21.28
CA ALA A 524 -8.24 -3.61 -21.99
C ALA A 524 -8.28 -2.98 -23.40
N ALA A 525 -9.03 -3.58 -24.32
CA ALA A 525 -9.23 -3.05 -25.67
C ALA A 525 -10.14 -1.80 -25.61
N MET A 526 -9.59 -0.67 -25.22
CA MET A 526 -10.27 0.61 -25.03
C MET A 526 -9.61 1.69 -25.88
N ILE A 527 -10.34 2.78 -26.09
CA ILE A 527 -9.83 3.99 -26.76
C ILE A 527 -9.22 4.88 -25.70
N CYS A 528 -7.98 5.32 -25.90
CA CYS A 528 -7.36 6.32 -25.03
C CYS A 528 -7.27 7.69 -25.69
N ASP A 529 -7.56 8.73 -24.92
CA ASP A 529 -7.32 10.10 -25.33
C ASP A 529 -5.84 10.44 -25.19
N ILE A 530 -5.21 10.94 -26.25
CA ILE A 530 -3.77 11.20 -26.25
C ILE A 530 -3.46 12.68 -26.05
N PHE A 531 -3.46 13.50 -27.07
CA PHE A 531 -3.10 14.91 -26.95
C PHE A 531 -4.25 15.75 -26.41
N THR A 532 -4.00 16.49 -25.31
CA THR A 532 -4.93 17.49 -24.79
C THR A 532 -4.47 18.91 -25.08
N ASN A 533 -3.23 19.31 -24.83
CA ASN A 533 -2.68 20.64 -25.27
C ASN A 533 -1.17 20.80 -24.99
N LYS A 534 -0.58 20.12 -24.01
CA LYS A 534 0.79 20.38 -23.53
C LYS A 534 1.79 19.31 -23.93
N GLU A 535 1.30 18.14 -24.29
CA GLU A 535 2.13 16.99 -24.56
C GLU A 535 2.88 17.14 -25.89
N GLU A 536 4.17 16.83 -25.89
CA GLU A 536 5.02 16.73 -27.08
C GLU A 536 5.44 15.28 -27.35
N SER A 537 5.56 14.48 -26.29
CA SER A 537 5.91 13.06 -26.36
C SER A 537 4.94 12.21 -25.55
N ILE A 538 4.38 11.19 -26.21
CA ILE A 538 3.44 10.25 -25.57
C ILE A 538 3.87 8.82 -25.85
N THR A 539 3.98 8.03 -24.80
CA THR A 539 4.20 6.58 -24.89
C THR A 539 2.91 5.85 -24.48
N VAL A 540 2.39 4.98 -25.36
CA VAL A 540 1.21 4.16 -25.06
C VAL A 540 1.61 2.69 -25.05
N VAL A 541 1.45 2.02 -23.91
CA VAL A 541 1.83 0.63 -23.70
C VAL A 541 0.63 -0.29 -23.83
N ASN A 542 0.76 -1.35 -24.60
CA ASN A 542 -0.28 -2.33 -24.90
C ASN A 542 -0.28 -3.48 -23.86
N GLY A 543 -1.00 -3.31 -22.77
CA GLY A 543 -1.24 -4.35 -21.76
C GLY A 543 -2.51 -5.18 -21.97
N ALA A 544 -3.18 -5.04 -23.13
CA ALA A 544 -4.48 -5.68 -23.41
C ALA A 544 -4.38 -7.00 -24.18
N MET A 545 -3.20 -7.49 -24.53
CA MET A 545 -2.94 -8.71 -25.33
C MET A 545 -3.64 -8.73 -26.70
N VAL A 546 -3.96 -7.57 -27.24
CA VAL A 546 -4.45 -7.38 -28.62
C VAL A 546 -3.33 -6.83 -29.51
N GLU A 547 -3.44 -6.96 -30.83
CA GLU A 547 -2.39 -6.53 -31.77
C GLU A 547 -2.62 -5.11 -32.30
N ARG A 548 -3.25 -4.26 -31.51
CA ARG A 548 -3.57 -2.88 -31.88
C ARG A 548 -3.79 -1.98 -30.66
N ILE A 549 -3.60 -0.70 -30.87
CA ILE A 549 -4.00 0.37 -29.94
C ILE A 549 -4.94 1.31 -30.66
N CYS A 550 -6.06 1.67 -30.04
CA CYS A 550 -6.98 2.70 -30.51
C CYS A 550 -6.74 4.00 -29.74
N ILE A 551 -6.29 5.03 -30.45
CA ILE A 551 -6.05 6.37 -29.90
C ILE A 551 -7.10 7.34 -30.40
N LYS A 552 -7.38 8.36 -29.58
CA LYS A 552 -8.26 9.48 -29.94
C LYS A 552 -7.56 10.79 -29.64
N THR A 553 -7.71 11.74 -30.55
CA THR A 553 -7.28 13.13 -30.32
C THR A 553 -8.39 14.10 -30.64
N SER A 554 -8.54 15.13 -29.81
CA SER A 554 -9.50 16.25 -30.04
C SER A 554 -8.89 17.38 -30.84
N ILE A 555 -7.57 17.35 -31.07
CA ILE A 555 -6.84 18.35 -31.87
C ILE A 555 -6.16 17.65 -33.06
N ASN A 556 -6.00 18.39 -34.16
CA ASN A 556 -5.24 17.91 -35.30
C ASN A 556 -3.74 18.06 -35.01
N VAL A 557 -3.02 16.95 -35.06
CA VAL A 557 -1.58 16.90 -34.74
C VAL A 557 -0.85 16.14 -35.84
N LEU A 558 0.25 16.70 -36.33
CA LEU A 558 1.23 15.96 -37.12
C LEU A 558 2.25 15.34 -36.19
N ALA A 559 2.47 14.05 -36.29
CA ALA A 559 3.33 13.33 -35.36
C ALA A 559 4.11 12.21 -36.05
N ASN A 560 5.29 11.90 -35.50
CA ASN A 560 6.05 10.71 -35.84
C ASN A 560 5.69 9.59 -34.85
N ILE A 561 5.43 8.38 -35.35
CA ILE A 561 5.05 7.24 -34.51
C ILE A 561 6.05 6.10 -34.74
N SER A 562 6.68 5.67 -33.66
CA SER A 562 7.54 4.48 -33.62
C SER A 562 6.86 3.36 -32.84
N VAL A 563 6.81 2.14 -33.38
CA VAL A 563 6.18 0.98 -32.75
C VAL A 563 7.24 -0.04 -32.35
N PHE A 564 7.11 -0.57 -31.14
CA PHE A 564 8.06 -1.51 -30.54
C PHE A 564 7.35 -2.78 -30.04
N ASN A 565 8.03 -3.91 -30.07
CA ASN A 565 7.57 -5.13 -29.41
C ASN A 565 7.96 -5.19 -27.93
N CYS A 566 7.58 -6.24 -27.21
CA CYS A 566 7.84 -6.43 -25.78
C CYS A 566 9.34 -6.65 -25.44
N LEU A 567 10.20 -6.84 -26.41
CA LEU A 567 11.67 -6.93 -26.28
C LEU A 567 12.37 -5.59 -26.59
N GLY A 568 11.62 -4.54 -26.86
CA GLY A 568 12.15 -3.23 -27.21
C GLY A 568 12.67 -3.11 -28.65
N LYS A 569 12.42 -4.12 -29.50
CA LYS A 569 12.79 -4.04 -30.92
C LYS A 569 11.78 -3.17 -31.67
N LYS A 570 12.27 -2.20 -32.40
CA LYS A 570 11.44 -1.38 -33.29
C LYS A 570 10.86 -2.25 -34.40
N VAL A 571 9.54 -2.22 -34.57
CA VAL A 571 8.79 -3.00 -35.57
C VAL A 571 8.42 -2.15 -36.77
N CYS A 572 8.06 -0.87 -36.51
CA CYS A 572 7.59 0.04 -37.55
C CYS A 572 7.89 1.49 -37.19
N ASP A 573 8.13 2.33 -38.20
CA ASP A 573 8.14 3.79 -38.13
C ASP A 573 7.09 4.34 -39.09
N LEU A 574 6.29 5.27 -38.60
CA LEU A 574 5.27 5.99 -39.36
C LEU A 574 5.57 7.49 -39.25
N PRO A 575 6.34 8.06 -40.17
CA PRO A 575 6.66 9.48 -40.17
C PRO A 575 5.47 10.32 -40.60
N GLU A 576 5.35 11.52 -40.06
CA GLU A 576 4.42 12.57 -40.47
C GLU A 576 2.94 12.11 -40.55
N VAL A 577 2.51 11.32 -39.54
CA VAL A 577 1.12 10.89 -39.47
C VAL A 577 0.24 12.03 -39.01
N GLU A 578 -0.76 12.37 -39.81
CA GLU A 578 -1.82 13.29 -39.38
C GLU A 578 -2.77 12.55 -38.46
N LEU A 579 -2.79 12.94 -37.18
CA LEU A 579 -3.67 12.41 -36.14
C LEU A 579 -4.91 13.31 -36.02
N THR A 580 -6.07 12.75 -36.37
CA THR A 580 -7.38 13.42 -36.27
C THR A 580 -8.43 12.40 -35.82
N GLY A 581 -9.27 12.74 -34.84
CA GLY A 581 -10.33 11.87 -34.36
C GLY A 581 -9.79 10.55 -33.79
N ILE A 582 -10.39 9.43 -34.17
CA ILE A 582 -10.00 8.07 -33.70
C ILE A 582 -9.15 7.39 -34.77
N LYS A 583 -8.01 6.84 -34.35
CA LYS A 583 -7.14 6.02 -35.18
C LYS A 583 -6.79 4.71 -34.51
N GLU A 584 -6.75 3.63 -35.28
CA GLU A 584 -6.23 2.34 -34.90
C GLU A 584 -4.81 2.19 -35.45
N ILE A 585 -3.87 1.78 -34.59
CA ILE A 585 -2.47 1.58 -34.94
C ILE A 585 -2.11 0.13 -34.57
N PRO A 586 -1.56 -0.67 -35.52
CA PRO A 586 -1.04 -2.00 -35.22
C PRO A 586 0.12 -1.90 -34.22
N VAL A 587 -0.02 -2.57 -33.08
CA VAL A 587 1.00 -2.66 -32.04
C VAL A 587 1.05 -4.10 -31.55
N PRO A 588 2.21 -4.76 -31.53
CA PRO A 588 2.32 -6.13 -31.01
C PRO A 588 1.77 -6.29 -29.60
N LYS A 589 1.36 -7.50 -29.26
CA LYS A 589 0.98 -7.86 -27.88
C LYS A 589 2.11 -7.48 -26.92
N SER A 590 1.77 -6.87 -25.80
CA SER A 590 2.73 -6.39 -24.79
C SER A 590 3.82 -5.45 -25.36
N GLY A 591 3.60 -4.88 -26.55
CA GLY A 591 4.45 -3.85 -27.13
C GLY A 591 3.99 -2.44 -26.73
N TYR A 592 4.57 -1.45 -27.38
CA TYR A 592 4.21 -0.05 -27.15
C TYR A 592 4.47 0.80 -28.39
N LEU A 593 3.87 1.98 -28.40
CA LEU A 593 4.16 3.01 -29.38
C LEU A 593 4.65 4.30 -28.69
N LYS A 594 5.56 5.01 -29.37
CA LYS A 594 5.98 6.36 -29.03
C LYS A 594 5.44 7.31 -30.09
N ILE A 595 4.82 8.40 -29.67
CA ILE A 595 4.27 9.45 -30.51
C ILE A 595 4.98 10.75 -30.18
N GLU A 596 5.63 11.36 -31.14
CA GLU A 596 6.33 12.63 -30.98
C GLU A 596 5.71 13.65 -31.92
N LYS A 597 5.29 14.81 -31.40
CA LYS A 597 4.81 15.91 -32.23
C LYS A 597 5.89 16.34 -33.22
N SER A 598 5.56 16.46 -34.46
CA SER A 598 6.43 17.11 -35.46
C SER A 598 6.46 18.60 -35.19
N ASN A 599 7.63 19.16 -34.98
CA ASN A 599 7.80 20.62 -34.97
C ASN A 599 7.55 21.13 -36.38
N ILE A 600 6.47 21.89 -36.58
CA ILE A 600 6.19 22.59 -37.82
C ILE A 600 7.04 23.85 -37.89
#